data_7fe28b595ea73cbc2b137a11a24d3b62
#
_entry.id   7fe28b595ea73cbc2b137a11a24d3b62
#
_cell.length_a   1.000
_cell.length_b   1.000
_cell.length_c   1.000
_cell.angle_alpha   90.00
_cell.angle_beta   90.00
_cell.angle_gamma   90.00
#
_symmetry.space_group_name_H-M   'P 1'
#
loop_
_entity.id
_entity.type
_entity.pdbx_description
1 polymer ?
#
loop_
_entity_poly.entity_id
_entity_poly.type
_entity_poly.pdbx_seq_one_letter_code
_entity_poly.pdbx_strand_id
1 'polypeptide(L)'
;MAEAVLNSVAKQLVEMTLNKTKYDEWDLQWYTESPFWRRSNMYFSREYKTIPDYELGNIKHGMTLDNIKVTSENLIDFLKIYKNEVNIDEMQRANYLLDHLQHLNLRTRYLMGEKFSFDEMTDGLYCLVAPEYDYRKFDSIIEELKQALPGKGTIQERIEEFKHKIMVPRENLLGVLTNTTQYFHDVTMKKMHVTGNSMPRVRVRELTDKDSVFLSILFGYDYNHLEYERNFNLLYPWTVDKVMEYIGHEMEPGHLTYFEKRLQSMINTCWPEMSIVSLFSSSNAFSEGSSRHAYNMCFDNSMSKQVEFEKEYIFEPAGLDLDLVELMELWHKYCEIAGYGKMETSRNIWDGKWTIEEGSQFLEKYGFCSKGDGEKEAASYKDDIGHYVAHDYSRDTIREYFNSYSHDIDKQWELYEKLCSSHMSMREIKDKTFRPYEMVY
;
A
#
# COMPACT_ATOMS: atom_id res chain seq x y z
N MET A 1 -9.91 -20.63 -26.09
CA MET A 1 -10.03 -21.79 -25.14
C MET A 1 -9.28 -21.50 -23.85
N ALA A 2 -8.05 -21.03 -23.92
CA ALA A 2 -7.23 -20.70 -22.75
C ALA A 2 -7.86 -19.60 -21.87
N GLU A 3 -8.41 -18.55 -22.44
CA GLU A 3 -9.10 -17.50 -21.70
C GLU A 3 -10.28 -18.03 -20.87
N ALA A 4 -11.09 -18.93 -21.43
CA ALA A 4 -12.21 -19.53 -20.70
C ALA A 4 -11.74 -20.39 -19.52
N VAL A 5 -10.60 -21.06 -19.64
CA VAL A 5 -9.98 -21.83 -18.56
C VAL A 5 -9.48 -20.90 -17.46
N LEU A 6 -8.74 -19.86 -17.81
CA LEU A 6 -8.24 -18.88 -16.83
C LEU A 6 -9.38 -18.11 -16.15
N ASN A 7 -10.45 -17.77 -16.88
CA ASN A 7 -11.66 -17.16 -16.29
C ASN A 7 -12.33 -18.10 -15.28
N SER A 8 -12.37 -19.41 -15.54
CA SER A 8 -12.89 -20.39 -14.58
C SER A 8 -12.06 -20.47 -13.30
N VAL A 9 -10.72 -20.46 -13.44
CA VAL A 9 -9.80 -20.45 -12.28
C VAL A 9 -9.95 -19.15 -11.50
N ALA A 10 -9.97 -18.01 -12.19
CA ALA A 10 -10.14 -16.69 -11.60
C ALA A 10 -11.45 -16.57 -10.81
N LYS A 11 -12.55 -17.06 -11.35
CA LYS A 11 -13.85 -17.09 -10.65
C LYS A 11 -13.77 -17.92 -9.37
N GLN A 12 -13.13 -19.08 -9.39
CA GLN A 12 -12.95 -19.90 -8.19
C GLN A 12 -12.05 -19.20 -7.15
N LEU A 13 -10.97 -18.52 -7.59
CA LEU A 13 -10.15 -17.70 -6.72
C LEU A 13 -10.99 -16.64 -6.00
N VAL A 14 -11.82 -15.88 -6.74
CA VAL A 14 -12.74 -14.88 -6.19
C VAL A 14 -13.68 -15.52 -5.17
N GLU A 15 -14.35 -16.62 -5.53
CA GLU A 15 -15.28 -17.32 -4.63
C GLU A 15 -14.60 -17.79 -3.33
N MET A 16 -13.42 -18.40 -3.42
CA MET A 16 -12.66 -18.83 -2.24
C MET A 16 -12.21 -17.67 -1.37
N THR A 17 -11.72 -16.60 -1.98
CA THR A 17 -11.26 -15.41 -1.26
C THR A 17 -12.43 -14.78 -0.47
N LEU A 18 -13.60 -14.65 -1.09
CA LEU A 18 -14.80 -14.15 -0.44
C LEU A 18 -15.33 -15.06 0.67
N ASN A 19 -15.25 -16.38 0.50
CA ASN A 19 -15.62 -17.32 1.56
C ASN A 19 -14.65 -17.29 2.74
N LYS A 20 -13.35 -17.00 2.49
CA LYS A 20 -12.34 -16.88 3.53
C LYS A 20 -12.58 -15.72 4.47
N THR A 21 -13.19 -14.61 4.02
CA THR A 21 -13.48 -13.44 4.88
C THR A 21 -14.29 -13.75 6.11
N LYS A 22 -15.10 -14.79 6.06
CA LYS A 22 -15.84 -15.31 7.23
C LYS A 22 -14.91 -15.75 8.37
N TYR A 23 -13.68 -16.11 8.06
CA TYR A 23 -12.66 -16.59 9.00
C TYR A 23 -11.53 -15.60 9.21
N ASP A 24 -11.47 -14.57 8.37
CA ASP A 24 -10.39 -13.60 8.30
C ASP A 24 -10.96 -12.21 7.96
N GLU A 25 -11.46 -11.52 8.97
CA GLU A 25 -12.11 -10.21 8.82
C GLU A 25 -11.17 -9.14 8.26
N TRP A 26 -9.86 -9.31 8.44
CA TRP A 26 -8.83 -8.33 8.03
C TRP A 26 -8.41 -8.46 6.57
N ASP A 27 -8.50 -9.66 5.97
CA ASP A 27 -7.96 -9.90 4.63
C ASP A 27 -8.71 -9.19 3.50
N LEU A 28 -9.96 -8.82 3.71
CA LEU A 28 -10.80 -8.20 2.70
C LEU A 28 -11.53 -6.96 3.19
N GLN A 29 -10.89 -6.09 3.93
CA GLN A 29 -11.45 -4.78 4.28
C GLN A 29 -11.92 -3.99 3.04
N TRP A 30 -11.41 -4.37 1.87
CA TRP A 30 -11.66 -3.71 0.60
C TRP A 30 -12.80 -4.32 -0.23
N TYR A 31 -13.32 -5.51 0.10
CA TYR A 31 -14.26 -6.17 -0.80
C TYR A 31 -15.67 -6.41 -0.27
N THR A 32 -15.91 -6.99 0.91
CA THR A 32 -17.20 -7.58 1.23
C THR A 32 -18.11 -6.86 2.22
N GLU A 33 -17.57 -6.20 3.22
CA GLU A 33 -18.40 -5.60 4.28
C GLU A 33 -18.08 -4.14 4.57
N SER A 34 -16.99 -3.63 4.01
CA SER A 34 -16.72 -2.21 4.17
C SER A 34 -17.82 -1.42 3.47
N PRO A 35 -18.35 -0.37 4.12
CA PRO A 35 -19.29 0.55 3.51
C PRO A 35 -18.80 1.11 2.17
N PHE A 36 -17.49 1.11 1.98
CA PHE A 36 -16.78 1.51 0.78
C PHE A 36 -17.08 0.60 -0.42
N TRP A 37 -16.95 -0.73 -0.27
CA TRP A 37 -17.18 -1.64 -1.38
C TRP A 37 -18.65 -1.90 -1.68
N ARG A 38 -19.54 -1.84 -0.69
CA ARG A 38 -20.97 -1.81 -0.96
C ARG A 38 -21.36 -0.59 -1.81
N ARG A 39 -20.68 0.55 -1.62
CA ARG A 39 -20.89 1.75 -2.44
C ARG A 39 -20.17 1.65 -3.78
N SER A 40 -19.00 1.06 -3.89
CA SER A 40 -18.33 0.83 -5.16
C SER A 40 -18.95 -0.31 -5.96
N ASN A 41 -19.48 -1.37 -5.34
CA ASN A 41 -20.34 -2.33 -6.03
C ASN A 41 -21.60 -1.67 -6.60
N MET A 42 -22.17 -0.67 -5.92
CA MET A 42 -23.25 0.16 -6.48
C MET A 42 -22.75 1.07 -7.60
N TYR A 43 -21.51 1.54 -7.54
CA TYR A 43 -20.85 2.27 -8.61
C TYR A 43 -20.71 1.43 -9.87
N PHE A 44 -20.16 0.24 -9.75
CA PHE A 44 -20.04 -0.73 -10.85
C PHE A 44 -21.41 -1.05 -11.48
N SER A 45 -22.46 -1.23 -10.67
CA SER A 45 -23.76 -1.63 -11.17
C SER A 45 -24.58 -0.52 -11.82
N ARG A 46 -24.30 0.77 -11.55
CA ARG A 46 -25.10 1.89 -12.05
C ARG A 46 -24.56 2.56 -13.30
N GLU A 47 -23.25 2.78 -13.39
CA GLU A 47 -22.65 3.47 -14.54
C GLU A 47 -22.19 2.54 -15.65
N TYR A 48 -21.72 1.37 -15.28
CA TYR A 48 -21.24 0.38 -16.24
C TYR A 48 -22.27 -0.74 -16.39
N LYS A 49 -23.41 -0.42 -16.96
CA LYS A 49 -24.47 -1.40 -17.33
C LYS A 49 -23.98 -2.52 -18.24
N THR A 50 -22.77 -2.46 -18.69
CA THR A 50 -22.10 -3.41 -19.58
C THR A 50 -21.06 -4.28 -18.89
N ILE A 51 -20.87 -4.18 -17.57
CA ILE A 51 -20.14 -5.25 -16.89
C ILE A 51 -21.00 -6.50 -17.10
N PRO A 52 -20.51 -7.48 -17.87
CA PRO A 52 -21.26 -8.72 -18.07
C PRO A 52 -21.61 -9.24 -16.69
N ASP A 53 -22.81 -9.87 -16.56
CA ASP A 53 -23.38 -10.44 -15.34
C ASP A 53 -22.34 -11.21 -14.49
N TYR A 54 -21.31 -10.54 -14.03
CA TYR A 54 -20.56 -10.91 -12.85
C TYR A 54 -21.53 -10.66 -11.69
N GLU A 55 -22.56 -11.49 -11.66
CA GLU A 55 -23.39 -11.64 -10.52
C GLU A 55 -22.51 -12.13 -9.37
N LEU A 56 -21.88 -11.17 -8.66
CA LEU A 56 -21.35 -11.43 -7.33
C LEU A 56 -22.46 -12.04 -6.44
N GLY A 57 -23.74 -11.94 -6.87
CA GLY A 57 -24.89 -12.59 -6.27
C GLY A 57 -24.93 -14.12 -6.39
N ASN A 58 -24.18 -14.75 -7.28
CA ASN A 58 -24.11 -16.20 -7.44
C ASN A 58 -22.85 -16.84 -6.83
N ILE A 59 -22.18 -16.13 -5.92
CA ILE A 59 -21.06 -16.70 -5.15
C ILE A 59 -21.60 -17.86 -4.31
N LYS A 60 -20.99 -19.02 -4.45
CA LYS A 60 -21.27 -20.15 -3.57
C LYS A 60 -20.75 -19.82 -2.18
N HIS A 61 -21.67 -19.52 -1.27
CA HIS A 61 -21.36 -19.32 0.14
C HIS A 61 -21.24 -20.66 0.87
N GLY A 62 -20.45 -20.71 1.92
CA GLY A 62 -20.37 -21.85 2.85
C GLY A 62 -19.16 -22.76 2.67
N MET A 63 -18.14 -22.34 1.94
CA MET A 63 -16.86 -23.07 1.92
C MET A 63 -16.21 -23.03 3.30
N THR A 64 -15.73 -24.20 3.76
CA THR A 64 -14.88 -24.30 4.95
C THR A 64 -13.42 -24.02 4.61
N LEU A 65 -12.58 -23.75 5.61
CA LEU A 65 -11.14 -23.59 5.40
C LEU A 65 -10.52 -24.85 4.74
N ASP A 66 -10.98 -26.06 5.11
CA ASP A 66 -10.55 -27.31 4.46
C ASP A 66 -10.91 -27.33 2.97
N ASN A 67 -12.14 -26.92 2.62
CA ASN A 67 -12.54 -26.85 1.22
C ASN A 67 -11.72 -25.85 0.43
N ILE A 68 -11.45 -24.66 1.02
CA ILE A 68 -10.61 -23.62 0.38
C ILE A 68 -9.20 -24.16 0.18
N LYS A 69 -8.60 -24.79 1.20
CA LYS A 69 -7.27 -25.37 1.14
C LYS A 69 -7.18 -26.40 0.01
N VAL A 70 -8.03 -27.39 0.00
CA VAL A 70 -7.99 -28.49 -1.00
C VAL A 70 -8.26 -27.96 -2.40
N THR A 71 -9.23 -27.04 -2.57
CA THR A 71 -9.54 -26.47 -3.89
C THR A 71 -8.38 -25.62 -4.40
N SER A 72 -7.77 -24.79 -3.56
CA SER A 72 -6.62 -23.98 -3.97
C SER A 72 -5.40 -24.84 -4.31
N GLU A 73 -5.11 -25.91 -3.55
CA GLU A 73 -4.04 -26.86 -3.85
C GLU A 73 -4.23 -27.49 -5.25
N ASN A 74 -5.43 -27.95 -5.56
CA ASN A 74 -5.74 -28.52 -6.87
C ASN A 74 -5.56 -27.51 -8.03
N LEU A 75 -5.98 -26.27 -7.83
CA LEU A 75 -5.83 -25.21 -8.84
C LEU A 75 -4.37 -24.78 -8.99
N ILE A 76 -3.59 -24.74 -7.90
CA ILE A 76 -2.15 -24.48 -7.92
C ILE A 76 -1.43 -25.55 -8.78
N ASP A 77 -1.72 -26.83 -8.54
CA ASP A 77 -1.09 -27.92 -9.29
C ASP A 77 -1.52 -27.92 -10.75
N PHE A 78 -2.78 -27.61 -11.03
CA PHE A 78 -3.26 -27.42 -12.39
C PHE A 78 -2.51 -26.29 -13.10
N LEU A 79 -2.42 -25.09 -12.51
CA LEU A 79 -1.79 -23.93 -13.14
C LEU A 79 -0.27 -24.11 -13.34
N LYS A 80 0.42 -24.82 -12.46
CA LYS A 80 1.85 -25.13 -12.63
C LYS A 80 2.13 -25.89 -13.94
N ILE A 81 1.19 -26.73 -14.38
CA ILE A 81 1.29 -27.46 -15.63
C ILE A 81 0.79 -26.59 -16.79
N TYR A 82 -0.41 -26.04 -16.65
CA TYR A 82 -1.13 -25.32 -17.68
C TYR A 82 -0.38 -24.10 -18.23
N LYS A 83 0.31 -23.34 -17.39
CA LYS A 83 1.07 -22.15 -17.80
C LYS A 83 2.18 -22.43 -18.84
N ASN A 84 2.63 -23.68 -18.94
CA ASN A 84 3.64 -24.08 -19.93
C ASN A 84 3.04 -24.41 -21.30
N GLU A 85 1.71 -24.43 -21.41
CA GLU A 85 0.97 -24.82 -22.63
C GLU A 85 0.32 -23.62 -23.33
N VAL A 86 0.47 -22.42 -22.77
CA VAL A 86 -0.20 -21.20 -23.23
C VAL A 86 0.79 -20.19 -23.81
N ASN A 87 0.28 -19.17 -24.50
CA ASN A 87 1.11 -18.07 -25.00
C ASN A 87 1.61 -17.17 -23.86
N ILE A 88 2.47 -16.21 -24.18
CA ILE A 88 3.16 -15.38 -23.15
C ILE A 88 2.21 -14.52 -22.34
N ASP A 89 1.15 -13.96 -22.93
CA ASP A 89 0.19 -13.10 -22.26
C ASP A 89 -0.70 -13.93 -21.31
N GLU A 90 -1.16 -15.09 -21.80
CA GLU A 90 -1.91 -16.04 -20.98
C GLU A 90 -1.04 -16.63 -19.86
N MET A 91 0.25 -16.85 -20.10
CA MET A 91 1.21 -17.30 -19.10
C MET A 91 1.38 -16.26 -17.97
N GLN A 92 1.43 -14.98 -18.29
CA GLN A 92 1.52 -13.91 -17.29
C GLN A 92 0.27 -13.88 -16.40
N ARG A 93 -0.92 -13.96 -16.99
CA ARG A 93 -2.17 -14.10 -16.24
C ARG A 93 -2.21 -15.38 -15.39
N ALA A 94 -1.74 -16.51 -15.93
CA ALA A 94 -1.64 -17.75 -15.19
C ALA A 94 -0.67 -17.67 -13.99
N ASN A 95 0.47 -16.98 -14.14
CA ASN A 95 1.39 -16.72 -13.04
C ASN A 95 0.76 -15.86 -11.95
N TYR A 96 0.06 -14.80 -12.34
CA TYR A 96 -0.67 -13.95 -11.40
C TYR A 96 -1.72 -14.75 -10.58
N LEU A 97 -2.53 -15.55 -11.27
CA LEU A 97 -3.52 -16.42 -10.61
C LEU A 97 -2.85 -17.46 -9.71
N LEU A 98 -1.73 -18.02 -10.14
CA LEU A 98 -0.95 -18.98 -9.35
C LEU A 98 -0.44 -18.35 -8.05
N ASP A 99 0.16 -17.16 -8.12
CA ASP A 99 0.62 -16.44 -6.92
C ASP A 99 -0.55 -16.18 -5.97
N HIS A 100 -1.68 -15.68 -6.47
CA HIS A 100 -2.85 -15.38 -5.62
C HIS A 100 -3.46 -16.64 -4.99
N LEU A 101 -3.47 -17.76 -5.68
CA LEU A 101 -3.89 -19.05 -5.10
C LEU A 101 -2.91 -19.53 -4.02
N GLN A 102 -1.60 -19.30 -4.21
CA GLN A 102 -0.58 -19.62 -3.20
C GLN A 102 -0.74 -18.75 -1.95
N HIS A 103 -0.97 -17.43 -2.11
CA HIS A 103 -1.27 -16.53 -0.99
C HIS A 103 -2.51 -16.99 -0.21
N LEU A 104 -3.60 -17.26 -0.94
CA LEU A 104 -4.85 -17.74 -0.36
C LEU A 104 -4.66 -19.06 0.41
N ASN A 105 -3.93 -20.01 -0.18
CA ASN A 105 -3.64 -21.30 0.44
C ASN A 105 -2.80 -21.13 1.72
N LEU A 106 -1.71 -20.38 1.64
CA LEU A 106 -0.84 -20.13 2.81
C LEU A 106 -1.62 -19.46 3.95
N ARG A 107 -2.38 -18.41 3.63
CA ARG A 107 -3.19 -17.73 4.64
C ARG A 107 -4.25 -18.64 5.24
N THR A 108 -4.87 -19.50 4.43
CA THR A 108 -5.84 -20.49 4.88
C THR A 108 -5.20 -21.50 5.86
N ARG A 109 -4.01 -22.01 5.54
CA ARG A 109 -3.26 -22.93 6.41
C ARG A 109 -2.86 -22.27 7.73
N TYR A 110 -2.45 -21.00 7.69
CA TYR A 110 -2.18 -20.21 8.89
C TYR A 110 -3.43 -20.10 9.78
N LEU A 111 -4.59 -19.78 9.20
CA LEU A 111 -5.87 -19.72 9.94
C LEU A 111 -6.30 -21.07 10.51
N MET A 112 -5.86 -22.17 9.93
CA MET A 112 -6.03 -23.52 10.44
C MET A 112 -5.04 -23.87 11.57
N GLY A 113 -4.14 -22.95 11.94
CA GLY A 113 -3.19 -23.09 13.03
C GLY A 113 -1.81 -23.61 12.65
N GLU A 114 -1.50 -23.73 11.36
CA GLU A 114 -0.14 -24.05 10.90
C GLU A 114 0.80 -22.89 11.21
N LYS A 115 2.04 -23.21 11.57
CA LYS A 115 3.05 -22.21 11.94
C LYS A 115 4.06 -22.03 10.82
N PHE A 116 4.43 -20.79 10.59
CA PHE A 116 5.40 -20.37 9.60
C PHE A 116 6.35 -19.35 10.21
N SER A 117 7.59 -19.33 9.79
CA SER A 117 8.51 -18.23 10.09
C SER A 117 8.06 -16.94 9.42
N PHE A 118 8.60 -15.81 9.86
CA PHE A 118 8.30 -14.51 9.26
C PHE A 118 8.61 -14.50 7.76
N ASP A 119 9.78 -15.01 7.38
CA ASP A 119 10.20 -15.01 5.98
C ASP A 119 9.36 -15.96 5.11
N GLU A 120 8.93 -17.13 5.62
CA GLU A 120 7.98 -18.01 4.93
C GLU A 120 6.64 -17.31 4.70
N MET A 121 6.14 -16.56 5.70
CA MET A 121 4.91 -15.81 5.55
C MET A 121 5.06 -14.69 4.52
N THR A 122 6.10 -13.89 4.59
CA THR A 122 6.27 -12.74 3.69
C THR A 122 6.60 -13.16 2.24
N ASP A 123 7.39 -14.22 2.03
CA ASP A 123 7.58 -14.79 0.69
C ASP A 123 6.26 -15.37 0.15
N GLY A 124 5.55 -16.11 0.98
CA GLY A 124 4.31 -16.76 0.55
C GLY A 124 3.14 -15.81 0.35
N LEU A 125 3.07 -14.65 1.02
CA LEU A 125 2.00 -13.68 0.89
C LEU A 125 2.35 -12.56 -0.10
N TYR A 126 3.56 -12.03 -0.04
CA TYR A 126 3.96 -10.84 -0.79
C TYR A 126 4.95 -11.11 -1.90
N CYS A 127 5.45 -12.35 -2.03
CA CYS A 127 6.57 -12.73 -2.90
C CYS A 127 7.86 -11.98 -2.57
N LEU A 128 8.02 -11.58 -1.32
CA LEU A 128 9.13 -10.76 -0.83
C LEU A 128 9.70 -11.35 0.46
N VAL A 129 11.03 -11.41 0.51
CA VAL A 129 11.79 -11.63 1.74
C VAL A 129 12.73 -10.46 1.91
N ALA A 130 12.52 -9.66 2.94
CA ALA A 130 13.38 -8.52 3.21
C ALA A 130 14.79 -8.99 3.64
N PRO A 131 15.86 -8.33 3.17
CA PRO A 131 17.21 -8.68 3.58
C PRO A 131 17.43 -8.37 5.07
N GLU A 132 18.49 -8.94 5.63
CA GLU A 132 19.04 -8.45 6.90
C GLU A 132 19.77 -7.12 6.66
N TYR A 133 19.40 -6.09 7.41
CA TYR A 133 20.02 -4.79 7.30
C TYR A 133 21.21 -4.63 8.24
N ASP A 134 22.31 -4.05 7.75
CA ASP A 134 23.41 -3.61 8.62
C ASP A 134 23.07 -2.25 9.24
N TYR A 135 22.40 -2.26 10.39
CA TYR A 135 21.91 -1.06 11.08
C TYR A 135 23.02 -0.08 11.47
N ARG A 136 24.28 -0.53 11.55
CA ARG A 136 25.42 0.38 11.81
C ARG A 136 25.58 1.43 10.71
N LYS A 137 25.10 1.15 9.48
CA LYS A 137 25.10 2.13 8.40
C LYS A 137 24.13 3.29 8.65
N PHE A 138 23.13 3.08 9.49
CA PHE A 138 22.18 4.10 9.86
C PHE A 138 22.63 4.95 11.04
N ASP A 139 23.61 4.48 11.84
CA ASP A 139 24.11 5.20 13.01
C ASP A 139 24.64 6.60 12.64
N SER A 140 25.25 6.77 11.45
CA SER A 140 25.72 8.09 11.00
C SER A 140 24.57 9.08 10.77
N ILE A 141 23.47 8.64 10.16
CA ILE A 141 22.28 9.48 9.92
C ILE A 141 21.61 9.84 11.25
N ILE A 142 21.57 8.89 12.18
CA ILE A 142 21.03 9.12 13.53
C ILE A 142 21.88 10.15 14.29
N GLU A 143 23.21 10.06 14.21
CA GLU A 143 24.10 11.03 14.85
C GLU A 143 24.01 12.41 14.17
N GLU A 144 23.89 12.47 12.85
CA GLU A 144 23.64 13.73 12.12
C GLU A 144 22.34 14.37 12.57
N LEU A 145 21.24 13.59 12.68
CA LEU A 145 19.97 14.08 13.20
C LEU A 145 20.07 14.59 14.64
N LYS A 146 20.78 13.85 15.51
CA LYS A 146 21.06 14.30 16.89
C LYS A 146 21.79 15.62 16.97
N GLN A 147 22.67 15.90 16.03
CA GLN A 147 23.39 17.18 15.98
C GLN A 147 22.54 18.30 15.40
N ALA A 148 21.74 18.00 14.38
CA ALA A 148 20.95 18.99 13.64
C ALA A 148 19.66 19.41 14.38
N LEU A 149 18.97 18.47 15.04
CA LEU A 149 17.71 18.80 15.73
C LEU A 149 17.93 19.80 16.85
N PRO A 150 17.14 20.87 16.89
CA PRO A 150 17.18 21.87 17.98
C PRO A 150 16.63 21.26 19.28
N GLY A 151 16.92 21.94 20.39
CA GLY A 151 16.36 21.58 21.70
C GLY A 151 17.38 20.96 22.66
N LYS A 152 16.88 20.54 23.84
CA LYS A 152 17.67 19.92 24.92
C LYS A 152 16.96 18.63 25.35
N GLY A 153 17.73 17.69 25.87
CA GLY A 153 17.19 16.40 26.32
C GLY A 153 17.63 15.23 25.45
N THR A 154 16.91 14.13 25.57
CA THR A 154 17.13 12.92 24.78
C THR A 154 16.79 13.15 23.30
N ILE A 155 17.26 12.28 22.44
CA ILE A 155 16.91 12.38 21.01
C ILE A 155 15.40 12.23 20.79
N GLN A 156 14.74 11.37 21.56
CA GLN A 156 13.28 11.16 21.49
C GLN A 156 12.51 12.42 21.86
N GLU A 157 12.91 13.11 22.95
CA GLU A 157 12.28 14.37 23.36
C GLU A 157 12.45 15.46 22.29
N ARG A 158 13.62 15.53 21.66
CA ARG A 158 13.91 16.51 20.58
C ARG A 158 13.16 16.18 19.29
N ILE A 159 12.97 14.90 18.98
CA ILE A 159 12.14 14.44 17.87
C ILE A 159 10.68 14.84 18.10
N GLU A 160 10.14 14.60 19.28
CA GLU A 160 8.76 15.01 19.59
C GLU A 160 8.61 16.53 19.55
N GLU A 161 9.59 17.29 20.06
CA GLU A 161 9.59 18.75 19.92
C GLU A 161 9.63 19.19 18.46
N PHE A 162 10.43 18.53 17.61
CA PHE A 162 10.49 18.83 16.18
C PHE A 162 9.17 18.51 15.48
N LYS A 163 8.57 17.35 15.73
CA LYS A 163 7.24 17.00 15.22
C LYS A 163 6.20 18.04 15.57
N HIS A 164 6.22 18.55 16.82
CA HIS A 164 5.31 19.63 17.23
C HIS A 164 5.53 20.92 16.43
N LYS A 165 6.77 21.26 16.09
CA LYS A 165 7.11 22.45 15.33
C LYS A 165 6.71 22.38 13.86
N ILE A 166 6.71 21.18 13.26
CA ILE A 166 6.29 20.95 11.87
C ILE A 166 4.83 20.47 11.77
N MET A 167 4.06 20.55 12.87
CA MET A 167 2.64 20.20 12.87
C MET A 167 1.82 21.31 12.24
N VAL A 168 1.00 20.97 11.26
CA VAL A 168 0.09 21.89 10.59
C VAL A 168 -1.01 22.34 11.57
N PRO A 169 -1.17 23.64 11.83
CA PRO A 169 -2.25 24.14 12.67
C PRO A 169 -3.63 23.72 12.16
N ARG A 170 -4.54 23.38 13.09
CA ARG A 170 -5.87 22.86 12.74
C ARG A 170 -6.67 23.79 11.84
N GLU A 171 -6.56 25.11 12.06
CA GLU A 171 -7.20 26.16 11.27
C GLU A 171 -6.71 26.20 9.81
N ASN A 172 -5.48 25.79 9.55
CA ASN A 172 -4.87 25.80 8.23
C ASN A 172 -4.97 24.42 7.52
N LEU A 173 -5.32 23.36 8.27
CA LEU A 173 -5.22 21.97 7.80
C LEU A 173 -6.05 21.73 6.54
N LEU A 174 -7.31 22.16 6.48
CA LEU A 174 -8.15 21.94 5.29
C LEU A 174 -7.57 22.61 4.04
N GLY A 175 -7.05 23.83 4.18
CA GLY A 175 -6.43 24.55 3.06
C GLY A 175 -5.17 23.84 2.56
N VAL A 176 -4.30 23.43 3.48
CA VAL A 176 -3.06 22.69 3.13
C VAL A 176 -3.40 21.36 2.46
N LEU A 177 -4.30 20.56 3.02
CA LEU A 177 -4.71 19.28 2.44
C LEU A 177 -5.31 19.46 1.03
N THR A 178 -6.15 20.49 0.84
CA THR A 178 -6.79 20.77 -0.45
C THR A 178 -5.76 21.17 -1.51
N ASN A 179 -4.86 22.07 -1.18
CA ASN A 179 -3.82 22.53 -2.10
C ASN A 179 -2.84 21.42 -2.48
N THR A 180 -2.45 20.60 -1.50
CA THR A 180 -1.59 19.44 -1.74
C THR A 180 -2.29 18.40 -2.63
N THR A 181 -3.58 18.12 -2.38
CA THR A 181 -4.38 17.23 -3.22
C THR A 181 -4.48 17.75 -4.63
N GLN A 182 -4.72 19.06 -4.83
CA GLN A 182 -4.78 19.66 -6.16
C GLN A 182 -3.48 19.48 -6.94
N TYR A 183 -2.34 19.71 -6.29
CA TYR A 183 -1.04 19.53 -6.93
C TYR A 183 -0.84 18.08 -7.41
N PHE A 184 -1.07 17.10 -6.56
CA PHE A 184 -0.91 15.69 -6.92
C PHE A 184 -1.90 15.27 -8.01
N HIS A 185 -3.14 15.77 -7.95
CA HIS A 185 -4.14 15.57 -9.00
C HIS A 185 -3.65 16.10 -10.34
N ASP A 186 -3.19 17.36 -10.38
CA ASP A 186 -2.72 17.99 -11.64
C ASP A 186 -1.53 17.25 -12.25
N VAL A 187 -0.58 16.79 -11.41
CA VAL A 187 0.55 15.98 -11.87
C VAL A 187 0.08 14.63 -12.41
N THR A 188 -0.80 13.96 -11.70
CA THR A 188 -1.33 12.64 -12.10
C THR A 188 -2.10 12.74 -13.42
N MET A 189 -3.00 13.73 -13.55
CA MET A 189 -3.76 13.96 -14.78
C MET A 189 -2.85 14.29 -16.00
N LYS A 190 -1.73 14.97 -15.75
CA LYS A 190 -0.75 15.29 -16.79
C LYS A 190 0.07 14.08 -17.23
N LYS A 191 0.34 13.15 -16.31
CA LYS A 191 1.30 12.05 -16.52
C LYS A 191 0.64 10.71 -16.85
N MET A 192 -0.61 10.54 -16.49
CA MET A 192 -1.34 9.27 -16.63
C MET A 192 -2.69 9.49 -17.33
N HIS A 193 -3.14 8.47 -18.07
CA HIS A 193 -4.47 8.45 -18.67
C HIS A 193 -5.49 7.95 -17.64
N VAL A 194 -5.95 8.82 -16.75
CA VAL A 194 -6.97 8.49 -15.74
C VAL A 194 -8.34 8.92 -16.24
N THR A 195 -9.35 8.12 -16.00
CA THR A 195 -10.71 8.37 -16.51
C THR A 195 -11.53 9.37 -15.69
N GLY A 196 -11.14 9.60 -14.44
CA GLY A 196 -11.77 10.61 -13.57
C GLY A 196 -11.18 11.98 -13.81
N ASN A 197 -12.04 12.98 -14.13
CA ASN A 197 -11.58 14.37 -14.32
C ASN A 197 -11.80 15.25 -13.09
N SER A 198 -12.28 14.69 -11.99
CA SER A 198 -12.61 15.44 -10.78
C SER A 198 -11.58 15.20 -9.69
N MET A 199 -10.96 16.27 -9.22
CA MET A 199 -10.11 16.21 -8.04
C MET A 199 -10.86 15.57 -6.86
N PRO A 200 -10.25 14.63 -6.14
CA PRO A 200 -10.83 14.05 -4.94
C PRO A 200 -11.22 15.12 -3.92
N ARG A 201 -12.43 15.03 -3.38
CA ARG A 201 -12.89 15.97 -2.36
C ARG A 201 -12.25 15.67 -1.01
N VAL A 202 -11.64 16.68 -0.43
CA VAL A 202 -11.02 16.63 0.90
C VAL A 202 -11.96 17.22 1.94
N ARG A 203 -12.11 16.53 3.07
CA ARG A 203 -12.79 17.06 4.25
C ARG A 203 -11.97 16.78 5.50
N VAL A 204 -12.15 17.63 6.49
CA VAL A 204 -11.56 17.44 7.82
C VAL A 204 -12.69 17.29 8.82
N ARG A 205 -12.66 16.25 9.63
CA ARG A 205 -13.67 15.94 10.65
C ARG A 205 -13.01 15.38 11.91
N GLU A 206 -13.63 15.62 13.05
CA GLU A 206 -13.31 14.86 14.25
C GLU A 206 -13.85 13.43 14.07
N LEU A 207 -12.94 12.46 13.94
CA LEU A 207 -13.31 11.05 13.93
C LEU A 207 -13.34 10.56 15.37
N THR A 208 -14.48 10.04 15.79
CA THR A 208 -14.72 9.59 17.17
C THR A 208 -15.00 8.09 17.20
N ASP A 209 -14.90 7.49 18.37
CA ASP A 209 -15.21 6.09 18.66
C ASP A 209 -14.36 5.10 17.82
N LYS A 210 -15.03 4.23 17.05
CA LYS A 210 -14.37 3.20 16.24
C LYS A 210 -13.47 3.77 15.13
N ASP A 211 -13.76 4.99 14.69
CA ASP A 211 -13.06 5.65 13.59
C ASP A 211 -11.85 6.45 14.09
N SER A 212 -11.71 6.68 15.38
CA SER A 212 -10.62 7.49 15.97
C SER A 212 -9.23 6.88 15.79
N VAL A 213 -9.14 5.59 15.52
CA VAL A 213 -7.89 4.88 15.25
C VAL A 213 -7.37 5.13 13.82
N PHE A 214 -8.22 5.65 12.93
CA PHE A 214 -7.83 5.93 11.56
C PHE A 214 -7.34 7.37 11.38
N LEU A 215 -6.26 7.51 10.61
CA LEU A 215 -5.73 8.80 10.17
C LEU A 215 -6.73 9.53 9.27
N SER A 216 -7.32 8.80 8.34
CA SER A 216 -8.41 9.24 7.49
C SER A 216 -9.31 8.09 7.10
N ILE A 217 -10.49 8.41 6.61
CA ILE A 217 -11.45 7.43 6.10
C ILE A 217 -11.84 7.83 4.68
N LEU A 218 -11.71 6.89 3.76
CA LEU A 218 -12.22 7.04 2.42
C LEU A 218 -13.74 6.83 2.45
N PHE A 219 -14.49 7.90 2.27
CA PHE A 219 -15.93 7.83 2.07
C PHE A 219 -16.23 7.80 0.59
N GLY A 220 -16.15 6.66 0.00
CA GLY A 220 -16.73 6.30 -1.27
C GLY A 220 -16.93 7.40 -2.31
N TYR A 221 -17.36 6.97 -3.43
CA TYR A 221 -17.72 7.81 -4.56
C TYR A 221 -19.11 8.46 -4.31
N ASP A 222 -19.19 9.77 -4.44
CA ASP A 222 -20.49 10.46 -4.45
C ASP A 222 -21.16 10.23 -5.81
N TYR A 223 -22.11 9.32 -5.84
CA TYR A 223 -22.85 8.97 -7.06
C TYR A 223 -23.60 10.12 -7.73
N ASN A 224 -23.93 11.16 -6.95
CA ASN A 224 -24.67 12.30 -7.50
C ASN A 224 -23.72 13.28 -8.19
N HIS A 225 -22.44 13.30 -7.78
CA HIS A 225 -21.47 14.26 -8.26
C HIS A 225 -20.27 13.61 -8.95
N LEU A 226 -20.18 12.29 -9.01
CA LEU A 226 -19.05 11.54 -9.57
C LEU A 226 -17.71 11.92 -8.90
N GLU A 227 -17.69 12.04 -7.57
CA GLU A 227 -16.53 12.52 -6.83
C GLU A 227 -16.13 11.56 -5.72
N TYR A 228 -14.82 11.35 -5.55
CA TYR A 228 -14.26 10.71 -4.37
C TYR A 228 -14.19 11.69 -3.21
N GLU A 229 -14.55 11.24 -2.02
CA GLU A 229 -14.43 12.02 -0.79
C GLU A 229 -13.55 11.30 0.21
N ARG A 230 -12.52 12.00 0.74
CA ARG A 230 -11.71 11.52 1.83
C ARG A 230 -11.82 12.43 3.04
N ASN A 231 -12.14 11.84 4.19
CA ASN A 231 -12.27 12.54 5.45
C ASN A 231 -11.02 12.33 6.31
N PHE A 232 -10.29 13.39 6.57
CA PHE A 232 -9.10 13.41 7.42
C PHE A 232 -9.48 13.64 8.87
N ASN A 233 -8.83 12.91 9.78
CA ASN A 233 -9.08 13.06 11.22
C ASN A 233 -8.46 14.36 11.75
N LEU A 234 -9.29 15.30 12.17
CA LEU A 234 -8.85 16.57 12.75
C LEU A 234 -8.05 16.39 14.05
N LEU A 235 -8.26 15.30 14.77
CA LEU A 235 -7.60 15.01 16.03
C LEU A 235 -6.21 14.40 15.86
N TYR A 236 -5.87 13.95 14.67
CA TYR A 236 -4.55 13.41 14.38
C TYR A 236 -3.52 14.55 14.26
N PRO A 237 -2.29 14.37 14.80
CA PRO A 237 -1.24 15.37 14.70
C PRO A 237 -0.59 15.39 13.32
N TRP A 238 -1.18 16.10 12.37
CA TRP A 238 -0.71 16.17 10.99
C TRP A 238 0.58 16.97 10.87
N THR A 239 1.71 16.32 10.79
CA THR A 239 3.01 16.92 10.46
C THR A 239 3.16 17.08 8.94
N VAL A 240 4.08 17.93 8.50
CA VAL A 240 4.34 18.22 7.07
C VAL A 240 4.57 16.95 6.27
N ASP A 241 5.46 16.08 6.74
CA ASP A 241 5.76 14.77 6.10
C ASP A 241 4.53 13.87 6.02
N LYS A 242 3.68 13.86 7.06
CA LYS A 242 2.46 13.04 7.08
C LYS A 242 1.39 13.56 6.13
N VAL A 243 1.25 14.87 5.98
CA VAL A 243 0.35 15.45 4.97
C VAL A 243 0.77 15.01 3.57
N MET A 244 2.05 15.15 3.26
CA MET A 244 2.62 14.78 1.97
C MET A 244 2.47 13.30 1.65
N GLU A 245 3.02 12.46 2.54
CA GLU A 245 3.00 11.01 2.39
C GLU A 245 1.56 10.50 2.26
N TYR A 246 0.68 11.00 3.13
CA TYR A 246 -0.67 10.45 3.20
C TYR A 246 -1.52 10.81 1.98
N ILE A 247 -1.43 12.04 1.46
CA ILE A 247 -2.17 12.43 0.25
C ILE A 247 -1.59 11.69 -0.97
N GLY A 248 -0.28 11.71 -1.17
CA GLY A 248 0.35 11.07 -2.32
C GLY A 248 0.19 9.55 -2.31
N HIS A 249 0.16 8.92 -1.13
CA HIS A 249 0.00 7.48 -0.97
C HIS A 249 -1.46 7.03 -1.08
N GLU A 250 -2.35 7.68 -0.32
CA GLU A 250 -3.74 7.22 -0.20
C GLU A 250 -4.65 7.69 -1.32
N MET A 251 -4.29 8.79 -1.97
CA MET A 251 -5.08 9.38 -3.04
C MET A 251 -4.36 9.25 -4.37
N GLU A 252 -4.09 10.34 -5.06
CA GLU A 252 -3.37 10.41 -6.33
C GLU A 252 -1.93 10.86 -6.07
N PRO A 253 -0.95 10.25 -6.70
CA PRO A 253 -1.00 9.13 -7.68
C PRO A 253 -1.04 7.73 -7.07
N GLY A 254 -1.24 7.59 -5.76
CA GLY A 254 -1.15 6.32 -5.04
C GLY A 254 -2.35 5.39 -5.21
N HIS A 255 -2.89 4.92 -4.08
CA HIS A 255 -3.95 3.89 -4.06
C HIS A 255 -5.17 4.21 -4.93
N LEU A 256 -5.65 5.46 -4.92
CA LEU A 256 -6.82 5.83 -5.72
C LEU A 256 -6.55 5.59 -7.21
N THR A 257 -5.40 6.03 -7.72
CA THR A 257 -5.00 5.81 -9.12
C THR A 257 -4.84 4.33 -9.44
N TYR A 258 -4.20 3.56 -8.54
CA TYR A 258 -4.05 2.12 -8.72
C TYR A 258 -5.40 1.42 -8.84
N PHE A 259 -6.36 1.73 -7.95
CA PHE A 259 -7.68 1.11 -7.98
C PHE A 259 -8.50 1.52 -9.20
N GLU A 260 -8.41 2.77 -9.63
CA GLU A 260 -9.06 3.23 -10.87
C GLU A 260 -8.53 2.50 -12.10
N LYS A 261 -7.22 2.32 -12.20
CA LYS A 261 -6.61 1.59 -13.32
C LYS A 261 -6.98 0.11 -13.31
N ARG A 262 -7.02 -0.53 -12.15
CA ARG A 262 -7.51 -1.92 -12.04
C ARG A 262 -8.97 -2.04 -12.43
N LEU A 263 -9.80 -1.10 -11.99
CA LEU A 263 -11.21 -1.03 -12.34
C LEU A 263 -11.39 -0.90 -13.86
N GLN A 264 -10.68 0.02 -14.49
CA GLN A 264 -10.70 0.22 -15.93
C GLN A 264 -10.26 -1.06 -16.66
N SER A 265 -9.19 -1.70 -16.19
CA SER A 265 -8.72 -2.98 -16.73
C SER A 265 -9.80 -4.05 -16.63
N MET A 266 -10.46 -4.19 -15.47
CA MET A 266 -11.54 -5.16 -15.27
C MET A 266 -12.72 -4.90 -16.23
N ILE A 267 -13.13 -3.65 -16.42
CA ILE A 267 -14.21 -3.29 -17.33
C ILE A 267 -13.87 -3.66 -18.77
N ASN A 268 -12.64 -3.38 -19.20
CA ASN A 268 -12.21 -3.61 -20.58
C ASN A 268 -11.99 -5.09 -20.89
N THR A 269 -11.57 -5.89 -19.92
CA THR A 269 -11.13 -7.29 -20.14
C THR A 269 -12.09 -8.31 -19.57
N CYS A 270 -13.01 -7.92 -18.67
CA CYS A 270 -13.88 -8.81 -17.92
C CYS A 270 -13.11 -9.86 -17.08
N TRP A 271 -11.93 -9.53 -16.58
CA TRP A 271 -11.11 -10.41 -15.73
C TRP A 271 -11.56 -10.31 -14.25
N PRO A 272 -12.19 -11.37 -13.70
CA PRO A 272 -12.78 -11.31 -12.35
C PRO A 272 -11.77 -11.03 -11.25
N GLU A 273 -10.55 -11.56 -11.39
CA GLU A 273 -9.48 -11.42 -10.43
C GLU A 273 -9.02 -9.97 -10.21
N MET A 274 -9.28 -9.09 -11.18
CA MET A 274 -9.00 -7.66 -11.04
C MET A 274 -9.91 -6.96 -10.03
N SER A 275 -11.03 -7.58 -9.66
CA SER A 275 -11.96 -7.05 -8.65
C SER A 275 -11.50 -7.27 -7.21
N ILE A 276 -10.45 -8.06 -6.98
CA ILE A 276 -9.98 -8.42 -5.64
C ILE A 276 -8.59 -7.85 -5.39
N VAL A 277 -8.44 -7.20 -4.23
CA VAL A 277 -7.14 -6.94 -3.61
C VAL A 277 -7.20 -7.46 -2.17
N SER A 278 -6.57 -8.60 -1.93
CA SER A 278 -6.37 -9.13 -0.59
C SER A 278 -5.21 -8.39 0.09
N LEU A 279 -5.37 -8.00 1.35
CA LEU A 279 -4.30 -7.37 2.13
C LEU A 279 -3.05 -8.26 2.23
N PHE A 280 -3.26 -9.56 2.27
CA PHE A 280 -2.18 -10.54 2.35
C PHE A 280 -1.88 -11.11 0.96
N SER A 281 -1.45 -10.26 0.05
CA SER A 281 -1.16 -10.65 -1.33
C SER A 281 -0.04 -9.82 -1.98
N SER A 282 0.54 -10.37 -3.03
CA SER A 282 1.50 -9.69 -3.89
C SER A 282 0.91 -8.41 -4.52
N SER A 283 -0.39 -8.41 -4.84
CA SER A 283 -1.08 -7.20 -5.34
C SER A 283 -1.14 -6.09 -4.31
N ASN A 284 -1.33 -6.42 -3.02
CA ASN A 284 -1.28 -5.42 -1.96
C ASN A 284 0.15 -4.89 -1.77
N ALA A 285 1.15 -5.77 -1.71
CA ALA A 285 2.54 -5.33 -1.61
C ALA A 285 2.93 -4.40 -2.77
N PHE A 286 2.44 -4.69 -3.99
CA PHE A 286 2.61 -3.76 -5.11
C PHE A 286 1.86 -2.45 -4.89
N SER A 287 0.60 -2.50 -4.48
CA SER A 287 -0.22 -1.31 -4.23
C SER A 287 0.44 -0.38 -3.21
N GLU A 288 0.89 -0.93 -2.08
CA GLU A 288 1.56 -0.18 -1.01
C GLU A 288 2.90 0.42 -1.48
N GLY A 289 3.77 -0.42 -2.03
CA GLY A 289 5.08 0.02 -2.46
C GLY A 289 5.05 0.97 -3.65
N SER A 290 4.16 0.74 -4.62
CA SER A 290 4.02 1.60 -5.79
C SER A 290 3.39 2.95 -5.45
N SER A 291 2.43 2.99 -4.53
CA SER A 291 1.86 4.25 -4.05
C SER A 291 2.91 5.13 -3.38
N ARG A 292 3.80 4.54 -2.57
CA ARG A 292 4.94 5.25 -1.98
C ARG A 292 5.99 5.69 -2.99
N HIS A 293 6.19 4.91 -4.06
CA HIS A 293 7.12 5.30 -5.12
C HIS A 293 6.53 6.38 -6.04
N ALA A 294 5.25 6.26 -6.39
CA ALA A 294 4.58 7.15 -7.32
C ALA A 294 4.53 8.60 -6.81
N TYR A 295 4.29 8.80 -5.50
CA TYR A 295 4.34 10.16 -4.98
C TYR A 295 5.73 10.80 -5.10
N ASN A 296 6.82 10.01 -4.95
CA ASN A 296 8.18 10.50 -5.17
C ASN A 296 8.43 10.90 -6.63
N MET A 297 7.81 10.20 -7.58
CA MET A 297 7.89 10.54 -9.00
C MET A 297 7.28 11.90 -9.32
N CYS A 298 6.35 12.40 -8.51
CA CYS A 298 5.81 13.76 -8.65
C CYS A 298 6.90 14.84 -8.45
N PHE A 299 7.99 14.49 -7.82
CA PHE A 299 9.17 15.33 -7.58
C PHE A 299 10.39 14.87 -8.38
N ASP A 300 10.19 14.15 -9.49
CA ASP A 300 11.25 13.54 -10.31
C ASP A 300 12.22 12.67 -9.48
N ASN A 301 11.72 12.01 -8.44
CA ASN A 301 12.50 11.26 -7.45
C ASN A 301 13.61 12.10 -6.75
N SER A 302 13.42 13.42 -6.66
CA SER A 302 14.37 14.34 -6.05
C SER A 302 13.88 14.81 -4.69
N MET A 303 14.61 14.47 -3.63
CA MET A 303 14.31 14.92 -2.26
C MET A 303 14.32 16.45 -2.15
N SER A 304 15.24 17.14 -2.83
CA SER A 304 15.29 18.61 -2.79
C SER A 304 14.05 19.26 -3.41
N LYS A 305 13.51 18.71 -4.51
CA LYS A 305 12.24 19.17 -5.10
C LYS A 305 11.05 18.90 -4.20
N GLN A 306 11.06 17.77 -3.50
CA GLN A 306 10.05 17.45 -2.50
C GLN A 306 10.07 18.48 -1.37
N VAL A 307 11.24 18.79 -0.80
CA VAL A 307 11.39 19.76 0.28
C VAL A 307 11.03 21.19 -0.19
N GLU A 308 11.34 21.55 -1.44
CA GLU A 308 10.92 22.84 -2.02
C GLU A 308 9.39 22.92 -2.11
N PHE A 309 8.74 21.85 -2.53
CA PHE A 309 7.28 21.75 -2.52
C PHE A 309 6.70 21.87 -1.10
N GLU A 310 7.26 21.16 -0.13
CA GLU A 310 6.81 21.23 1.28
C GLU A 310 6.88 22.67 1.79
N LYS A 311 7.95 23.39 1.47
CA LYS A 311 8.09 24.80 1.80
C LYS A 311 6.95 25.64 1.25
N GLU A 312 6.72 25.54 -0.08
CA GLU A 312 5.77 26.40 -0.79
C GLU A 312 4.30 26.04 -0.49
N TYR A 313 3.98 24.74 -0.45
CA TYR A 313 2.59 24.28 -0.37
C TYR A 313 2.11 23.91 1.03
N ILE A 314 3.04 23.72 1.99
CA ILE A 314 2.68 23.33 3.36
C ILE A 314 3.21 24.33 4.38
N PHE A 315 4.54 24.56 4.45
CA PHE A 315 5.12 25.47 5.47
C PHE A 315 4.57 26.88 5.37
N GLU A 316 4.66 27.51 4.21
CA GLU A 316 4.20 28.88 4.00
C GLU A 316 2.68 29.04 4.24
N PRO A 317 1.79 28.20 3.65
CA PRO A 317 0.36 28.30 3.89
C PRO A 317 -0.05 27.96 5.33
N ALA A 318 0.69 27.10 6.01
CA ALA A 318 0.45 26.73 7.40
C ALA A 318 1.01 27.76 8.40
N GLY A 319 1.83 28.72 7.94
CA GLY A 319 2.51 29.69 8.81
C GLY A 319 3.56 29.08 9.72
N LEU A 320 4.21 27.98 9.25
CA LEU A 320 5.27 27.30 9.98
C LEU A 320 6.61 28.04 9.83
N ASP A 321 7.51 27.79 10.78
CA ASP A 321 8.85 28.36 10.77
C ASP A 321 9.68 27.81 9.60
N LEU A 322 10.06 28.68 8.67
CA LEU A 322 10.78 28.32 7.46
C LEU A 322 12.23 27.88 7.72
N ASP A 323 12.81 28.23 8.87
CA ASP A 323 14.15 27.76 9.25
C ASP A 323 14.17 26.24 9.46
N LEU A 324 13.02 25.60 9.70
CA LEU A 324 12.90 24.15 9.85
C LEU A 324 12.94 23.38 8.52
N VAL A 325 12.72 24.06 7.40
CA VAL A 325 12.76 23.44 6.05
C VAL A 325 14.12 22.79 5.78
N GLU A 326 15.22 23.39 6.25
CA GLU A 326 16.57 22.86 6.08
C GLU A 326 16.77 21.49 6.73
N LEU A 327 15.92 21.12 7.71
CA LEU A 327 15.97 19.83 8.39
C LEU A 327 15.12 18.73 7.70
N MET A 328 14.22 19.10 6.78
CA MET A 328 13.25 18.17 6.21
C MET A 328 13.90 17.05 5.39
N GLU A 329 14.98 17.33 4.64
CA GLU A 329 15.68 16.27 3.90
C GLU A 329 16.28 15.21 4.84
N LEU A 330 16.87 15.63 5.94
CA LEU A 330 17.40 14.73 6.96
C LEU A 330 16.28 13.99 7.68
N TRP A 331 15.16 14.67 7.95
CA TRP A 331 13.96 14.09 8.55
C TRP A 331 13.38 12.96 7.70
N HIS A 332 13.27 13.13 6.37
CA HIS A 332 12.79 12.09 5.47
C HIS A 332 13.70 10.87 5.45
N LYS A 333 15.02 11.06 5.39
CA LYS A 333 15.99 9.94 5.50
C LYS A 333 15.83 9.16 6.80
N TYR A 334 15.57 9.87 7.87
CA TYR A 334 15.30 9.29 9.18
C TYR A 334 14.00 8.49 9.21
N CYS A 335 12.90 8.98 8.61
CA CYS A 335 11.63 8.26 8.55
C CYS A 335 11.77 6.91 7.80
N GLU A 336 12.60 6.85 6.76
CA GLU A 336 12.91 5.57 6.07
C GLU A 336 13.60 4.57 7.01
N ILE A 337 14.56 5.01 7.82
CA ILE A 337 15.25 4.15 8.80
C ILE A 337 14.27 3.60 9.83
N ALA A 338 13.33 4.42 10.28
CA ALA A 338 12.31 4.01 11.24
C ALA A 338 11.47 2.85 10.70
N GLY A 339 11.09 2.86 9.42
CA GLY A 339 10.40 1.75 8.76
C GLY A 339 11.19 0.45 8.78
N TYR A 340 12.48 0.51 8.48
CA TYR A 340 13.36 -0.68 8.55
C TYR A 340 13.52 -1.21 9.98
N GLY A 341 13.64 -0.33 10.98
CA GLY A 341 13.69 -0.71 12.39
C GLY A 341 12.44 -1.45 12.85
N LYS A 342 11.28 -1.01 12.39
CA LYS A 342 9.99 -1.64 12.66
C LYS A 342 9.88 -3.01 11.99
N MET A 343 10.30 -3.13 10.75
CA MET A 343 10.31 -4.38 10.00
C MET A 343 11.19 -5.45 10.67
N GLU A 344 12.39 -5.09 11.12
CA GLU A 344 13.29 -6.01 11.82
C GLU A 344 12.72 -6.45 13.17
N THR A 345 12.10 -5.51 13.89
CA THR A 345 11.43 -5.83 15.16
C THR A 345 10.27 -6.80 14.94
N SER A 346 9.43 -6.55 13.94
CA SER A 346 8.31 -7.43 13.57
C SER A 346 8.81 -8.85 13.27
N ARG A 347 9.85 -8.99 12.44
CA ARG A 347 10.48 -10.28 12.12
C ARG A 347 10.92 -11.05 13.36
N ASN A 348 11.66 -10.39 14.24
CA ASN A 348 12.25 -11.08 15.40
C ASN A 348 11.21 -11.40 16.48
N ILE A 349 10.19 -10.57 16.67
CA ILE A 349 9.07 -10.84 17.58
C ILE A 349 8.24 -12.02 17.03
N TRP A 350 7.89 -12.02 15.75
CA TRP A 350 7.14 -13.09 15.10
C TRP A 350 7.82 -14.45 15.25
N ASP A 351 9.12 -14.49 14.95
CA ASP A 351 9.92 -15.71 15.05
C ASP A 351 10.23 -16.13 16.50
N GLY A 352 9.83 -15.33 17.50
CA GLY A 352 10.12 -15.58 18.89
C GLY A 352 11.60 -15.44 19.27
N LYS A 353 12.39 -14.77 18.43
CA LYS A 353 13.81 -14.49 18.69
C LYS A 353 14.01 -13.37 19.70
N TRP A 354 13.10 -12.40 19.70
CA TRP A 354 13.09 -11.28 20.64
C TRP A 354 11.85 -11.30 21.53
N THR A 355 12.05 -10.90 22.78
CA THR A 355 10.97 -10.52 23.68
C THR A 355 10.41 -9.15 23.28
N ILE A 356 9.24 -8.77 23.79
CA ILE A 356 8.66 -7.44 23.62
C ILE A 356 9.62 -6.36 24.13
N GLU A 357 10.31 -6.61 25.25
CA GLU A 357 11.27 -5.67 25.83
C GLU A 357 12.47 -5.45 24.92
N GLU A 358 13.07 -6.52 24.35
CA GLU A 358 14.17 -6.42 23.39
C GLU A 358 13.71 -5.69 22.11
N GLY A 359 12.53 -5.98 21.61
CA GLY A 359 11.92 -5.27 20.49
C GLY A 359 11.70 -3.79 20.78
N SER A 360 11.18 -3.44 21.96
CA SER A 360 11.01 -2.07 22.41
C SER A 360 12.33 -1.30 22.45
N GLN A 361 13.39 -1.90 23.02
CA GLN A 361 14.72 -1.29 23.07
C GLN A 361 15.30 -1.04 21.68
N PHE A 362 15.05 -1.94 20.73
CA PHE A 362 15.48 -1.76 19.35
C PHE A 362 14.68 -0.62 18.67
N LEU A 363 13.38 -0.54 18.92
CA LEU A 363 12.50 0.53 18.42
C LEU A 363 12.85 1.91 19.03
N GLU A 364 13.31 1.97 20.27
CA GLU A 364 13.82 3.22 20.86
C GLU A 364 15.01 3.78 20.06
N LYS A 365 15.86 2.92 19.51
CA LYS A 365 17.04 3.34 18.75
C LYS A 365 16.74 3.55 17.26
N TYR A 366 16.07 2.62 16.61
CA TYR A 366 15.90 2.60 15.15
C TYR A 366 14.47 2.86 14.67
N GLY A 367 13.48 2.71 15.53
CA GLY A 367 12.09 3.10 15.28
C GLY A 367 11.72 4.44 15.93
N PHE A 368 12.61 4.95 16.80
CA PHE A 368 12.51 6.25 17.49
C PHE A 368 11.25 6.42 18.33
N CYS A 369 10.72 5.32 18.79
CA CYS A 369 9.61 5.31 19.71
C CYS A 369 10.05 5.79 21.10
N SER A 370 9.16 6.44 21.84
CA SER A 370 9.33 6.52 23.29
C SER A 370 9.25 5.11 23.88
N LYS A 371 9.80 4.91 25.09
CA LYS A 371 9.79 3.59 25.73
C LYS A 371 8.38 2.98 25.77
N GLY A 372 7.39 3.74 26.23
CA GLY A 372 6.02 3.25 26.34
C GLY A 372 5.33 2.98 25.00
N ASP A 373 5.65 3.73 23.96
CA ASP A 373 5.13 3.50 22.62
C ASP A 373 5.82 2.33 21.93
N GLY A 374 7.14 2.19 22.14
CA GLY A 374 7.91 1.04 21.65
C GLY A 374 7.40 -0.29 22.22
N GLU A 375 7.02 -0.35 23.51
CA GLU A 375 6.43 -1.54 24.11
C GLU A 375 5.07 -1.89 23.49
N LYS A 376 4.20 -0.90 23.24
CA LYS A 376 2.90 -1.11 22.59
C LYS A 376 3.08 -1.57 21.15
N GLU A 377 3.96 -0.93 20.42
CA GLU A 377 4.25 -1.27 19.02
C GLU A 377 4.87 -2.67 18.91
N ALA A 378 5.88 -2.99 19.70
CA ALA A 378 6.46 -4.34 19.76
C ALA A 378 5.44 -5.40 20.12
N ALA A 379 4.51 -5.11 21.04
CA ALA A 379 3.45 -6.05 21.41
C ALA A 379 2.48 -6.35 20.26
N SER A 380 2.21 -5.38 19.39
CA SER A 380 1.33 -5.55 18.23
C SER A 380 1.91 -6.47 17.16
N TYR A 381 3.23 -6.61 17.08
CA TYR A 381 3.92 -7.41 16.06
C TYR A 381 3.75 -8.93 16.20
N LYS A 382 3.14 -9.41 17.27
CA LYS A 382 2.75 -10.81 17.37
C LYS A 382 1.71 -11.24 16.34
N ASP A 383 0.91 -10.28 15.88
CA ASP A 383 -0.17 -10.48 14.94
C ASP A 383 0.10 -9.74 13.58
N ASP A 384 1.20 -9.01 13.50
CA ASP A 384 1.61 -8.32 12.28
C ASP A 384 2.28 -9.29 11.28
N ILE A 385 1.63 -9.49 10.15
CA ILE A 385 2.10 -10.38 9.10
C ILE A 385 2.84 -9.58 8.03
N GLY A 386 3.98 -9.02 8.40
CA GLY A 386 4.88 -8.38 7.46
C GLY A 386 4.39 -7.07 6.86
N HIS A 387 3.65 -6.27 7.61
CA HIS A 387 3.17 -4.96 7.19
C HIS A 387 4.29 -4.10 6.57
N TYR A 388 5.43 -3.98 7.26
CA TYR A 388 6.56 -3.18 6.76
C TYR A 388 7.30 -3.81 5.58
N VAL A 389 7.18 -5.12 5.36
CA VAL A 389 7.66 -5.76 4.12
C VAL A 389 6.78 -5.35 2.95
N ALA A 390 5.46 -5.39 3.14
CA ALA A 390 4.50 -4.97 2.12
C ALA A 390 4.59 -3.47 1.79
N HIS A 391 5.02 -2.61 2.74
CA HIS A 391 5.08 -1.16 2.58
C HIS A 391 6.49 -0.67 2.20
N ASP A 392 7.48 -0.90 3.06
CA ASP A 392 8.80 -0.28 2.92
C ASP A 392 9.72 -1.08 2.00
N TYR A 393 9.80 -2.39 2.18
CA TYR A 393 10.65 -3.21 1.33
C TYR A 393 10.08 -3.36 -0.09
N SER A 394 8.76 -3.43 -0.25
CA SER A 394 8.13 -3.41 -1.57
C SER A 394 8.40 -2.11 -2.31
N ARG A 395 8.35 -0.94 -1.62
CA ARG A 395 8.74 0.36 -2.19
C ARG A 395 10.15 0.32 -2.76
N ASP A 396 11.09 -0.20 -1.98
CA ASP A 396 12.50 -0.27 -2.40
C ASP A 396 12.68 -1.21 -3.60
N THR A 397 12.01 -2.36 -3.58
CA THR A 397 12.00 -3.33 -4.69
C THR A 397 11.43 -2.69 -5.97
N ILE A 398 10.33 -1.96 -5.86
CA ILE A 398 9.70 -1.25 -6.98
C ILE A 398 10.62 -0.13 -7.48
N ARG A 399 11.19 0.67 -6.59
CA ARG A 399 12.16 1.74 -6.95
C ARG A 399 13.36 1.18 -7.73
N GLU A 400 13.91 0.05 -7.29
CA GLU A 400 14.99 -0.63 -8.00
C GLU A 400 14.55 -1.13 -9.39
N TYR A 401 13.36 -1.67 -9.51
CA TYR A 401 12.81 -2.12 -10.78
C TYR A 401 12.63 -0.94 -11.75
N PHE A 402 12.03 0.16 -11.32
CA PHE A 402 11.82 1.36 -12.12
C PHE A 402 13.15 1.96 -12.58
N ASN A 403 14.13 2.08 -11.69
CA ASN A 403 15.46 2.58 -12.02
C ASN A 403 16.21 1.66 -13.02
N SER A 404 15.97 0.33 -12.94
CA SER A 404 16.52 -0.61 -13.91
C SER A 404 15.85 -0.52 -15.28
N TYR A 405 14.59 -0.09 -15.34
CA TYR A 405 13.85 0.09 -16.58
C TYR A 405 14.26 1.38 -17.30
N SER A 406 14.26 2.52 -16.59
CA SER A 406 14.67 3.82 -17.13
C SER A 406 14.97 4.80 -16.01
N HIS A 407 15.94 5.70 -16.26
CA HIS A 407 16.14 6.91 -15.45
C HIS A 407 15.33 8.11 -15.93
N ASP A 408 14.64 7.99 -17.07
CA ASP A 408 13.73 8.99 -17.59
C ASP A 408 12.39 8.90 -16.83
N ILE A 409 12.01 10.00 -16.18
CA ILE A 409 10.83 10.05 -15.33
C ILE A 409 9.53 9.82 -16.11
N ASP A 410 9.43 10.30 -17.35
CA ASP A 410 8.24 10.11 -18.17
C ASP A 410 8.04 8.63 -18.53
N LYS A 411 9.14 7.92 -18.81
CA LYS A 411 9.11 6.46 -19.01
C LYS A 411 8.76 5.70 -17.74
N GLN A 412 9.15 6.21 -16.57
CA GLN A 412 8.73 5.61 -15.29
C GLN A 412 7.21 5.78 -15.07
N TRP A 413 6.63 6.93 -15.43
CA TRP A 413 5.19 7.14 -15.39
C TRP A 413 4.43 6.22 -16.36
N GLU A 414 4.91 6.07 -17.59
CA GLU A 414 4.35 5.09 -18.55
C GLU A 414 4.41 3.65 -18.01
N LEU A 415 5.52 3.28 -17.36
CA LEU A 415 5.66 1.98 -16.72
C LEU A 415 4.68 1.81 -15.57
N TYR A 416 4.52 2.83 -14.70
CA TYR A 416 3.58 2.79 -13.59
C TYR A 416 2.16 2.56 -14.07
N GLU A 417 1.71 3.29 -15.08
CA GLU A 417 0.40 3.13 -15.68
C GLU A 417 0.15 1.70 -16.18
N LYS A 418 1.13 1.13 -16.89
CA LYS A 418 1.06 -0.26 -17.38
C LYS A 418 1.01 -1.27 -16.24
N LEU A 419 1.81 -1.09 -15.21
CA LEU A 419 1.84 -1.98 -14.05
C LEU A 419 0.51 -1.97 -13.30
N CYS A 420 -0.09 -0.82 -13.08
CA CYS A 420 -1.39 -0.69 -12.40
C CYS A 420 -2.53 -1.41 -13.13
N SER A 421 -2.41 -1.57 -14.45
CA SER A 421 -3.43 -2.19 -15.30
C SER A 421 -3.16 -3.67 -15.64
N SER A 422 -2.01 -4.20 -15.22
CA SER A 422 -1.53 -5.52 -15.65
C SER A 422 -1.66 -6.58 -14.55
N HIS A 423 -1.58 -7.85 -14.97
CA HIS A 423 -1.35 -8.99 -14.08
C HIS A 423 0.13 -9.04 -13.71
N MET A 424 0.51 -8.34 -12.66
CA MET A 424 1.89 -8.33 -12.19
C MET A 424 2.04 -9.10 -10.89
N SER A 425 3.20 -9.71 -10.69
CA SER A 425 3.63 -10.33 -9.45
C SER A 425 4.83 -9.60 -8.89
N MET A 426 4.88 -9.40 -7.57
CA MET A 426 6.06 -8.84 -6.93
C MET A 426 7.31 -9.70 -7.12
N ARG A 427 7.15 -11.01 -7.36
CA ARG A 427 8.25 -11.90 -7.73
C ARG A 427 8.86 -11.48 -9.07
N GLU A 428 8.03 -11.24 -10.07
CA GLU A 428 8.49 -10.82 -11.40
C GLU A 428 9.11 -9.41 -11.38
N ILE A 429 8.59 -8.51 -10.54
CA ILE A 429 9.17 -7.18 -10.30
C ILE A 429 10.56 -7.32 -9.67
N LYS A 430 10.68 -8.08 -8.58
CA LYS A 430 11.93 -8.35 -7.88
C LYS A 430 12.98 -8.98 -8.81
N ASP A 431 12.58 -9.98 -9.59
CA ASP A 431 13.48 -10.71 -10.49
C ASP A 431 13.72 -9.94 -11.81
N LYS A 432 13.07 -8.78 -12.01
CA LYS A 432 13.13 -7.94 -13.21
C LYS A 432 12.75 -8.68 -14.50
N THR A 433 11.83 -9.62 -14.37
CA THR A 433 11.35 -10.48 -15.48
C THR A 433 9.98 -10.04 -16.01
N PHE A 434 9.27 -9.18 -15.28
CA PHE A 434 7.97 -8.68 -15.69
C PHE A 434 8.04 -7.92 -17.03
N ARG A 435 7.08 -8.20 -17.92
CA ARG A 435 6.90 -7.50 -19.19
C ARG A 435 5.47 -6.95 -19.23
N PRO A 436 5.30 -5.61 -19.11
CA PRO A 436 3.96 -5.04 -19.18
C PRO A 436 3.33 -5.30 -20.55
N TYR A 437 2.03 -5.60 -20.55
CA TYR A 437 1.27 -5.74 -21.79
C TYR A 437 1.36 -4.46 -22.65
N GLU A 438 1.34 -4.61 -23.97
CA GLU A 438 0.97 -3.50 -24.83
C GLU A 438 -0.54 -3.28 -24.65
N MET A 439 -0.93 -2.26 -23.91
CA MET A 439 -2.33 -1.94 -23.69
C MET A 439 -2.98 -1.53 -25.00
N VAL A 440 -3.99 -2.27 -25.43
CA VAL A 440 -4.92 -1.84 -26.48
C VAL A 440 -5.95 -0.94 -25.79
N TYR A 441 -5.78 0.37 -25.92
CA TYR A 441 -6.73 1.38 -25.45
C TYR A 441 -8.03 1.35 -26.27
#